data_fe23887df8f75b7bba4d9b20ee071175
#
_entry.id   fe23887df8f75b7bba4d9b20ee071175
#
_cell.length_a   1.000
_cell.length_b   1.000
_cell.length_c   1.000
_cell.angle_alpha   90.00
_cell.angle_beta   90.00
_cell.angle_gamma   90.00
#
_symmetry.space_group_name_H-M   'P 1'
#
loop_
_entity.id
_entity.type
_entity.pdbx_description
1 polymer ?
#
loop_
_entity_poly.entity_id
_entity_poly.type
_entity_poly.pdbx_seq_one_letter_code
_entity_poly.pdbx_strand_id
1 'polypeptide(L)'
;MKHRLLFLATAERLACALTLAFAAGAAHAVWTWPDITTGSMIRANLNWLRQHQKCGPAGVNPAGFCIGNPSGSRQTQRANAALLYTGADFATTAGIDQLVASFPAENQPQIAQVFKTLIVTFNKTAPRTFGIPANNLATAFAAILAGSYAAYTNQPFPENAVKPLYRQIRQAMLNNPNLSQGSMEEKNAMYQMWVGVGAYMLGWQAELAKHPDPQQQAQMQKAGADILRSLSIDPDRVSFTTSGMQMD
;
A
#
# COMPACT_ATOMS: atom_id res chain seq x y z
N MET A 1 -7.96 -16.96 20.61
CA MET A 1 -8.18 -17.95 19.55
C MET A 1 -9.10 -17.47 18.43
N LYS A 2 -10.21 -16.77 18.69
CA LYS A 2 -11.14 -16.28 17.64
C LYS A 2 -10.53 -15.27 16.63
N HIS A 3 -9.53 -14.47 17.01
CA HIS A 3 -8.89 -13.48 16.12
C HIS A 3 -7.95 -14.11 15.08
N ARG A 4 -7.29 -15.23 15.38
CA ARG A 4 -6.44 -15.94 14.39
C ARG A 4 -7.23 -16.50 13.20
N LEU A 5 -8.47 -16.93 13.45
CA LEU A 5 -9.35 -17.47 12.39
C LEU A 5 -9.87 -16.40 11.42
N LEU A 6 -10.02 -15.15 11.86
CA LEU A 6 -10.48 -14.04 11.01
C LEU A 6 -9.38 -13.55 10.04
N PHE A 7 -8.12 -13.62 10.46
CA PHE A 7 -6.99 -13.16 9.63
C PHE A 7 -6.64 -14.16 8.52
N LEU A 8 -6.67 -15.44 8.85
CA LEU A 8 -6.58 -16.49 7.83
C LEU A 8 -7.68 -16.31 6.78
N ALA A 9 -8.90 -15.95 7.19
CA ALA A 9 -10.01 -15.69 6.28
C ALA A 9 -9.83 -14.44 5.39
N THR A 10 -9.04 -13.44 5.79
CA THR A 10 -8.81 -12.22 4.98
C THR A 10 -7.62 -12.36 4.04
N ALA A 11 -6.53 -12.94 4.50
CA ALA A 11 -5.42 -13.37 3.65
C ALA A 11 -5.89 -14.43 2.66
N GLU A 12 -6.73 -15.37 3.09
CA GLU A 12 -7.38 -16.37 2.23
C GLU A 12 -8.33 -15.75 1.21
N ARG A 13 -9.05 -14.67 1.52
CA ARG A 13 -9.92 -13.98 0.54
C ARG A 13 -9.12 -13.19 -0.47
N LEU A 14 -8.00 -12.58 -0.08
CA LEU A 14 -7.05 -11.94 -1.00
C LEU A 14 -6.32 -12.99 -1.84
N ALA A 15 -5.90 -14.10 -1.24
CA ALA A 15 -5.33 -15.24 -1.93
C ALA A 15 -6.36 -15.92 -2.84
N CYS A 16 -7.62 -16.05 -2.44
CA CYS A 16 -8.71 -16.59 -3.26
C CYS A 16 -9.03 -15.67 -4.47
N ALA A 17 -8.94 -14.37 -4.32
CA ALA A 17 -9.08 -13.44 -5.44
C ALA A 17 -7.92 -13.57 -6.43
N LEU A 18 -6.71 -13.82 -5.94
CA LEU A 18 -5.54 -14.15 -6.76
C LEU A 18 -5.66 -15.52 -7.41
N THR A 19 -6.02 -16.56 -6.67
CA THR A 19 -6.20 -17.93 -7.22
C THR A 19 -7.29 -18.01 -8.28
N LEU A 20 -8.40 -17.28 -8.14
CA LEU A 20 -9.43 -17.18 -9.17
C LEU A 20 -8.92 -16.44 -10.43
N ALA A 21 -8.06 -15.44 -10.28
CA ALA A 21 -7.42 -14.77 -11.39
C ALA A 21 -6.39 -15.68 -12.11
N PHE A 22 -5.70 -16.56 -11.36
CA PHE A 22 -4.76 -17.53 -11.90
C PHE A 22 -5.46 -18.75 -12.52
N ALA A 23 -6.60 -19.20 -11.96
CA ALA A 23 -7.34 -20.36 -12.47
C ALA A 23 -8.06 -20.09 -13.81
N ALA A 24 -8.26 -18.83 -14.18
CA ALA A 24 -8.90 -18.45 -15.43
C ALA A 24 -8.00 -18.54 -16.68
N GLY A 25 -7.00 -19.41 -16.68
CA GLY A 25 -6.29 -19.82 -17.91
C GLY A 25 -4.99 -19.08 -18.24
N ALA A 26 -4.50 -18.21 -17.36
CA ALA A 26 -3.15 -17.64 -17.48
C ALA A 26 -2.11 -18.49 -16.73
N ALA A 27 -2.35 -19.79 -16.61
CA ALA A 27 -1.40 -20.75 -16.11
C ALA A 27 -0.13 -20.66 -16.96
N HIS A 28 0.97 -20.23 -16.36
CA HIS A 28 2.33 -20.28 -16.89
C HIS A 28 2.75 -19.23 -17.95
N ALA A 29 1.98 -18.20 -18.30
CA ALA A 29 2.64 -16.99 -18.74
C ALA A 29 3.47 -16.52 -17.55
N VAL A 30 4.77 -16.76 -17.60
CA VAL A 30 5.78 -16.39 -16.64
C VAL A 30 5.45 -14.96 -16.20
N TRP A 31 4.76 -14.86 -15.08
CA TRP A 31 4.66 -13.62 -14.35
C TRP A 31 6.04 -13.36 -13.76
N THR A 32 7.01 -13.18 -14.66
CA THR A 32 8.20 -12.46 -14.29
C THR A 32 7.64 -11.13 -13.84
N TRP A 33 7.71 -10.87 -12.55
CA TRP A 33 7.42 -9.58 -11.96
C TRP A 33 8.10 -8.54 -12.86
N PRO A 34 7.36 -7.89 -13.78
CA PRO A 34 8.00 -6.86 -14.59
C PRO A 34 8.40 -5.77 -13.62
N ASP A 35 9.26 -4.90 -14.03
CA ASP A 35 9.81 -3.78 -13.28
C ASP A 35 8.78 -2.83 -12.61
N ILE A 36 7.56 -3.31 -12.22
CA ILE A 36 6.64 -2.56 -11.32
C ILE A 36 7.39 -2.13 -10.06
N THR A 37 8.41 -2.93 -9.68
CA THR A 37 9.28 -2.63 -8.56
C THR A 37 10.42 -1.71 -8.90
N THR A 38 10.74 -1.53 -10.18
CA THR A 38 11.69 -0.53 -10.56
C THR A 38 11.07 0.83 -10.34
N GLY A 39 11.15 1.24 -9.15
CA GLY A 39 11.17 2.54 -8.56
C GLY A 39 10.74 3.77 -9.34
N SER A 40 10.46 3.70 -10.63
CA SER A 40 10.08 4.86 -11.42
C SER A 40 8.68 5.34 -11.07
N MET A 41 7.71 4.44 -10.94
CA MET A 41 6.32 4.82 -10.63
C MET A 41 6.15 5.18 -9.16
N ILE A 42 6.72 4.38 -8.26
CA ILE A 42 6.72 4.69 -6.83
C ILE A 42 7.53 5.95 -6.59
N ARG A 43 8.68 6.13 -7.27
CA ARG A 43 9.46 7.37 -7.23
C ARG A 43 8.70 8.58 -7.78
N ALA A 44 7.92 8.44 -8.84
CA ALA A 44 7.10 9.53 -9.37
C ALA A 44 6.06 9.99 -8.34
N ASN A 45 5.38 9.04 -7.66
CA ASN A 45 4.45 9.37 -6.59
C ASN A 45 5.12 9.91 -5.33
N LEU A 46 6.31 9.42 -5.00
CA LEU A 46 7.12 9.98 -3.92
C LEU A 46 7.66 11.36 -4.26
N ASN A 47 8.04 11.59 -5.50
CA ASN A 47 8.44 12.92 -5.97
C ASN A 47 7.25 13.88 -5.90
N TRP A 48 6.04 13.43 -6.26
CA TRP A 48 4.83 14.23 -6.06
C TRP A 48 4.64 14.56 -4.57
N LEU A 49 4.71 13.58 -3.67
CA LEU A 49 4.69 13.84 -2.22
C LEU A 49 5.77 14.82 -1.80
N ARG A 50 7.01 14.64 -2.26
CA ARG A 50 8.15 15.52 -1.93
C ARG A 50 7.99 16.94 -2.49
N GLN A 51 7.51 17.08 -3.72
CA GLN A 51 7.27 18.39 -4.36
C GLN A 51 6.19 19.17 -3.62
N HIS A 52 5.21 18.47 -3.04
CA HIS A 52 4.15 19.07 -2.25
C HIS A 52 4.48 19.12 -0.74
N GLN A 53 5.70 18.74 -0.33
CA GLN A 53 6.19 18.83 1.04
C GLN A 53 7.08 20.07 1.23
N LYS A 54 6.54 21.09 1.88
CA LYS A 54 7.38 22.14 2.50
C LYS A 54 7.45 21.86 3.99
N CYS A 55 8.43 21.10 4.41
CA CYS A 55 8.64 20.82 5.83
C CYS A 55 9.16 22.05 6.55
N GLY A 56 8.65 22.30 7.77
CA GLY A 56 9.18 23.31 8.67
C GLY A 56 10.58 22.93 9.19
N PRO A 57 11.16 23.76 10.08
CA PRO A 57 12.54 23.58 10.57
C PRO A 57 12.79 22.26 11.30
N ALA A 58 11.75 21.54 11.72
CA ALA A 58 11.87 20.20 12.33
C ALA A 58 12.22 19.08 11.33
N GLY A 59 12.21 19.37 10.00
CA GLY A 59 12.60 18.42 8.97
C GLY A 59 11.59 17.33 8.68
N VAL A 60 12.10 16.22 8.14
CA VAL A 60 11.32 15.00 7.78
C VAL A 60 11.70 13.83 8.66
N ASN A 61 10.74 12.96 8.95
CA ASN A 61 11.02 11.68 9.60
C ASN A 61 11.66 10.69 8.59
N PRO A 62 12.18 9.52 9.04
CA PRO A 62 12.78 8.53 8.16
C PRO A 62 11.85 8.04 7.03
N ALA A 63 10.52 8.09 7.22
CA ALA A 63 9.53 7.75 6.21
C ALA A 63 9.24 8.89 5.22
N GLY A 64 10.01 10.00 5.28
CA GLY A 64 9.88 11.11 4.35
C GLY A 64 8.72 12.08 4.64
N PHE A 65 8.08 12.03 5.80
CA PHE A 65 7.02 12.95 6.21
C PHE A 65 7.53 14.07 7.11
N CYS A 66 6.94 15.26 6.95
CA CYS A 66 7.27 16.38 7.81
C CYS A 66 7.03 16.08 9.30
N ILE A 67 8.02 16.37 10.12
CA ILE A 67 7.88 16.36 11.58
C ILE A 67 7.22 17.68 11.96
N GLY A 68 5.98 17.65 12.43
CA GLY A 68 5.25 18.84 12.86
C GLY A 68 4.50 18.60 14.16
N ASN A 69 4.42 19.65 14.98
CA ASN A 69 3.52 19.63 16.13
C ASN A 69 2.07 19.77 15.66
N PRO A 70 1.12 18.96 16.10
CA PRO A 70 -0.30 19.11 15.76
C PRO A 70 -0.90 20.30 16.53
N SER A 71 -0.53 21.52 16.16
CA SER A 71 -1.10 22.74 16.72
C SER A 71 -2.31 23.18 15.91
N GLY A 72 -3.37 22.38 15.90
CA GLY A 72 -4.63 22.73 15.26
C GLY A 72 -5.82 22.42 16.16
N SER A 73 -6.84 23.30 16.12
CA SER A 73 -8.11 23.03 16.78
C SER A 73 -8.73 21.71 16.27
N ARG A 74 -9.66 21.10 17.03
CA ARG A 74 -10.41 19.92 16.59
C ARG A 74 -11.11 20.13 15.24
N GLN A 75 -11.48 21.37 14.93
CA GLN A 75 -12.11 21.74 13.66
C GLN A 75 -11.12 21.71 12.51
N THR A 76 -9.89 22.21 12.71
CA THR A 76 -8.78 22.11 11.75
C THR A 76 -8.42 20.63 11.49
N GLN A 77 -8.39 19.79 12.52
CA GLN A 77 -8.10 18.36 12.37
C GLN A 77 -9.20 17.62 11.58
N ARG A 78 -10.48 18.00 11.73
CA ARG A 78 -11.59 17.43 10.93
C ARG A 78 -11.52 17.88 9.47
N ALA A 79 -11.27 19.17 9.22
CA ALA A 79 -11.09 19.69 7.88
C ALA A 79 -9.91 18.99 7.19
N ASN A 80 -8.77 18.85 7.89
CA ASN A 80 -7.60 18.15 7.37
C ASN A 80 -7.85 16.66 7.12
N ALA A 81 -8.73 15.99 7.89
CA ALA A 81 -9.06 14.59 7.65
C ALA A 81 -9.77 14.38 6.30
N ALA A 82 -10.58 15.34 5.85
CA ALA A 82 -11.21 15.31 4.53
C ALA A 82 -10.18 15.42 3.40
N LEU A 83 -9.00 16.02 3.65
CA LEU A 83 -7.94 16.16 2.65
C LEU A 83 -7.28 14.83 2.28
N LEU A 84 -7.38 13.83 3.15
CA LEU A 84 -6.87 12.48 2.89
C LEU A 84 -7.87 11.61 2.12
N TYR A 85 -9.09 12.07 1.92
CA TYR A 85 -10.08 11.37 1.11
C TYR A 85 -9.70 11.39 -0.36
N THR A 86 -9.85 10.25 -1.04
CA THR A 86 -9.37 10.05 -2.40
C THR A 86 -10.50 9.92 -3.43
N GLY A 87 -11.72 10.23 -3.06
CA GLY A 87 -12.89 10.04 -3.93
C GLY A 87 -13.48 8.63 -3.85
N ALA A 88 -14.52 8.40 -4.63
CA ALA A 88 -15.13 7.09 -4.76
C ALA A 88 -14.21 6.11 -5.48
N ASP A 89 -14.49 4.81 -5.33
CA ASP A 89 -13.78 3.75 -6.04
C ASP A 89 -13.84 4.02 -7.56
N PHE A 90 -12.68 4.01 -8.20
CA PHE A 90 -12.55 4.16 -9.65
C PHE A 90 -13.20 5.43 -10.24
N ALA A 91 -13.19 6.54 -9.51
CA ALA A 91 -13.52 7.86 -10.08
C ALA A 91 -12.59 8.21 -11.27
N THR A 92 -11.39 7.64 -11.29
CA THR A 92 -10.47 7.54 -12.43
C THR A 92 -9.89 6.14 -12.49
N THR A 93 -9.29 5.73 -13.62
CA THR A 93 -8.51 4.48 -13.74
C THR A 93 -7.01 4.76 -13.83
N ALA A 94 -6.60 6.02 -13.77
CA ALA A 94 -5.23 6.43 -14.01
C ALA A 94 -4.17 5.69 -13.19
N GLY A 95 -4.46 5.35 -11.93
CA GLY A 95 -3.55 4.56 -11.09
C GLY A 95 -3.42 3.11 -11.56
N ILE A 96 -4.53 2.49 -11.98
CA ILE A 96 -4.52 1.14 -12.53
C ILE A 96 -3.83 1.12 -13.88
N ASP A 97 -4.11 2.10 -14.75
CA ASP A 97 -3.51 2.20 -16.07
C ASP A 97 -1.98 2.33 -15.97
N GLN A 98 -1.49 3.09 -14.98
CA GLN A 98 -0.06 3.16 -14.69
C GLN A 98 0.50 1.82 -14.18
N LEU A 99 -0.22 1.09 -13.32
CA LEU A 99 0.21 -0.22 -12.83
C LEU A 99 0.35 -1.23 -13.96
N VAL A 100 -0.58 -1.24 -14.91
CA VAL A 100 -0.58 -2.24 -15.99
C VAL A 100 0.33 -1.86 -17.16
N ALA A 101 0.72 -0.61 -17.29
CA ALA A 101 1.56 -0.13 -18.40
C ALA A 101 2.92 -0.86 -18.52
N SER A 102 3.41 -1.45 -17.44
CA SER A 102 4.65 -2.24 -17.44
C SER A 102 4.48 -3.69 -17.90
N PHE A 103 3.23 -4.13 -18.10
CA PHE A 103 2.94 -5.48 -18.59
C PHE A 103 2.76 -5.50 -20.11
N PRO A 104 2.96 -6.67 -20.77
CA PRO A 104 2.65 -6.84 -22.17
C PRO A 104 1.21 -6.40 -22.50
N ALA A 105 1.01 -5.70 -23.60
CA ALA A 105 -0.28 -5.07 -23.95
C ALA A 105 -1.45 -6.06 -23.95
N GLU A 106 -1.20 -7.28 -24.41
CA GLU A 106 -2.18 -8.37 -24.46
C GLU A 106 -2.66 -8.81 -23.07
N ASN A 107 -1.86 -8.61 -22.02
CA ASN A 107 -2.17 -9.01 -20.65
C ASN A 107 -2.79 -7.86 -19.82
N GLN A 108 -2.62 -6.61 -20.26
CA GLN A 108 -3.03 -5.42 -19.49
C GLN A 108 -4.51 -5.44 -19.07
N PRO A 109 -5.49 -5.82 -19.93
CA PRO A 109 -6.89 -5.82 -19.55
C PRO A 109 -7.19 -6.80 -18.41
N GLN A 110 -6.59 -7.99 -18.44
CA GLN A 110 -6.76 -9.01 -17.41
C GLN A 110 -6.12 -8.56 -16.09
N ILE A 111 -4.92 -8.01 -16.16
CA ILE A 111 -4.18 -7.51 -14.99
C ILE A 111 -4.90 -6.32 -14.36
N ALA A 112 -5.46 -5.41 -15.17
CA ALA A 112 -6.29 -4.31 -14.67
C ALA A 112 -7.48 -4.82 -13.86
N GLN A 113 -8.12 -5.90 -14.32
CA GLN A 113 -9.24 -6.51 -13.60
C GLN A 113 -8.79 -7.14 -12.28
N VAL A 114 -7.59 -7.74 -12.21
CA VAL A 114 -7.00 -8.23 -10.96
C VAL A 114 -6.83 -7.08 -9.96
N PHE A 115 -6.18 -5.99 -10.37
CA PHE A 115 -5.99 -4.83 -9.48
C PHE A 115 -7.32 -4.22 -9.01
N LYS A 116 -8.31 -4.09 -9.91
CA LYS A 116 -9.67 -3.63 -9.53
C LYS A 116 -10.27 -4.53 -8.45
N THR A 117 -10.17 -5.84 -8.62
CA THR A 117 -10.69 -6.82 -7.65
C THR A 117 -9.98 -6.72 -6.31
N LEU A 118 -8.65 -6.58 -6.31
CA LEU A 118 -7.86 -6.40 -5.10
C LEU A 118 -8.25 -5.13 -4.34
N ILE A 119 -8.38 -4.00 -5.04
CA ILE A 119 -8.78 -2.71 -4.45
C ILE A 119 -10.20 -2.79 -3.86
N VAL A 120 -11.17 -3.36 -4.59
CA VAL A 120 -12.54 -3.55 -4.08
C VAL A 120 -12.55 -4.43 -2.83
N THR A 121 -11.79 -5.53 -2.86
CA THR A 121 -11.70 -6.44 -1.72
C THR A 121 -11.06 -5.76 -0.52
N PHE A 122 -9.98 -5.01 -0.74
CA PHE A 122 -9.32 -4.23 0.29
C PHE A 122 -10.28 -3.19 0.90
N ASN A 123 -11.00 -2.43 0.07
CA ASN A 123 -11.93 -1.40 0.52
C ASN A 123 -13.10 -1.96 1.37
N LYS A 124 -13.53 -3.17 1.09
CA LYS A 124 -14.52 -3.88 1.91
C LYS A 124 -13.95 -4.40 3.22
N THR A 125 -12.70 -4.84 3.18
CA THR A 125 -12.03 -5.54 4.29
C THR A 125 -11.43 -4.59 5.31
N ALA A 126 -10.72 -3.57 4.87
CA ALA A 126 -9.96 -2.66 5.74
C ALA A 126 -10.81 -2.01 6.85
N PRO A 127 -12.04 -1.47 6.56
CA PRO A 127 -12.88 -0.93 7.62
C PRO A 127 -13.43 -1.98 8.58
N ARG A 128 -13.75 -3.16 8.07
CA ARG A 128 -14.40 -4.22 8.85
C ARG A 128 -13.43 -4.95 9.75
N THR A 129 -12.22 -5.21 9.26
CA THR A 129 -11.22 -6.01 9.97
C THR A 129 -10.33 -5.15 10.85
N PHE A 130 -9.86 -4.02 10.33
CA PHE A 130 -8.86 -3.20 11.03
C PHE A 130 -9.45 -1.90 11.61
N GLY A 131 -10.68 -1.54 11.25
CA GLY A 131 -11.30 -0.27 11.65
C GLY A 131 -10.54 0.95 11.12
N ILE A 132 -9.99 0.85 9.89
CA ILE A 132 -9.34 1.95 9.16
C ILE A 132 -10.17 2.30 7.93
N PRO A 133 -10.30 3.57 7.53
CA PRO A 133 -11.19 3.97 6.45
C PRO A 133 -10.69 3.50 5.08
N ALA A 134 -11.60 3.09 4.19
CA ALA A 134 -11.32 2.98 2.77
C ALA A 134 -11.20 4.38 2.13
N ASN A 135 -10.71 4.43 0.89
CA ASN A 135 -10.58 5.65 0.10
C ASN A 135 -9.85 6.79 0.85
N ASN A 136 -8.73 6.46 1.48
CA ASN A 136 -7.96 7.36 2.31
C ASN A 136 -6.46 7.17 2.06
N LEU A 137 -5.73 8.25 1.77
CA LEU A 137 -4.29 8.20 1.45
C LEU A 137 -3.45 7.56 2.55
N ALA A 138 -3.77 7.80 3.83
CA ALA A 138 -3.02 7.18 4.92
C ALA A 138 -3.24 5.67 4.99
N THR A 139 -4.45 5.20 4.65
CA THR A 139 -4.76 3.77 4.53
C THR A 139 -4.01 3.15 3.35
N ALA A 140 -3.96 3.83 2.22
CA ALA A 140 -3.24 3.37 1.04
C ALA A 140 -1.73 3.25 1.31
N PHE A 141 -1.16 4.26 1.98
CA PHE A 141 0.25 4.22 2.35
C PHE A 141 0.56 3.13 3.39
N ALA A 142 -0.35 2.89 4.33
CA ALA A 142 -0.23 1.76 5.25
C ALA A 142 -0.28 0.41 4.51
N ALA A 143 -1.11 0.29 3.47
CA ALA A 143 -1.22 -0.92 2.66
C ALA A 143 0.08 -1.23 1.89
N ILE A 144 0.69 -0.25 1.23
CA ILE A 144 1.95 -0.47 0.51
C ILE A 144 3.09 -0.80 1.46
N LEU A 145 3.17 -0.16 2.63
CA LEU A 145 4.18 -0.49 3.64
C LEU A 145 3.99 -1.90 4.18
N ALA A 146 2.77 -2.26 4.54
CA ALA A 146 2.46 -3.59 5.06
C ALA A 146 2.75 -4.69 4.02
N GLY A 147 2.36 -4.47 2.77
CA GLY A 147 2.61 -5.41 1.68
C GLY A 147 4.09 -5.56 1.37
N SER A 148 4.82 -4.46 1.29
CA SER A 148 6.26 -4.47 1.00
C SER A 148 7.07 -5.13 2.12
N TYR A 149 6.69 -4.89 3.38
CA TYR A 149 7.34 -5.54 4.52
C TYR A 149 7.02 -7.04 4.59
N ALA A 150 5.77 -7.43 4.36
CA ALA A 150 5.39 -8.84 4.32
C ALA A 150 6.11 -9.59 3.20
N ALA A 151 6.24 -8.98 2.01
CA ALA A 151 6.99 -9.53 0.90
C ALA A 151 8.48 -9.66 1.23
N TYR A 152 9.10 -8.62 1.80
CA TYR A 152 10.52 -8.62 2.18
C TYR A 152 10.84 -9.69 3.22
N THR A 153 10.06 -9.75 4.30
CA THR A 153 10.30 -10.71 5.40
C THR A 153 9.81 -12.12 5.09
N ASN A 154 9.02 -12.29 4.02
CA ASN A 154 8.26 -13.50 3.74
C ASN A 154 7.41 -13.97 4.93
N GLN A 155 6.88 -13.03 5.71
CA GLN A 155 6.04 -13.27 6.87
C GLN A 155 4.74 -12.47 6.76
N PRO A 156 3.62 -12.96 7.30
CA PRO A 156 2.41 -12.17 7.39
C PRO A 156 2.66 -10.87 8.16
N PHE A 157 2.13 -9.75 7.65
CA PHE A 157 2.21 -8.48 8.35
C PHE A 157 1.46 -8.57 9.71
N PRO A 158 2.03 -8.07 10.82
CA PRO A 158 1.41 -8.15 12.14
C PRO A 158 0.07 -7.42 12.18
N GLU A 159 -1.03 -8.13 12.42
CA GLU A 159 -2.39 -7.57 12.42
C GLU A 159 -2.56 -6.41 13.42
N ASN A 160 -1.99 -6.61 14.61
CA ASN A 160 -2.05 -5.62 15.69
C ASN A 160 -1.25 -4.34 15.40
N ALA A 161 -0.39 -4.35 14.37
CA ALA A 161 0.38 -3.18 13.92
C ALA A 161 -0.38 -2.34 12.86
N VAL A 162 -1.40 -2.89 12.19
CA VAL A 162 -2.10 -2.21 11.08
C VAL A 162 -2.72 -0.88 11.52
N LYS A 163 -3.51 -0.90 12.58
CA LYS A 163 -4.19 0.31 13.07
C LYS A 163 -3.24 1.35 13.69
N PRO A 164 -2.23 0.96 14.48
CA PRO A 164 -1.16 1.86 14.90
C PRO A 164 -0.41 2.49 13.75
N LEU A 165 0.02 1.71 12.75
CA LEU A 165 0.68 2.21 11.55
C LEU A 165 -0.18 3.24 10.81
N TYR A 166 -1.46 2.92 10.55
CA TYR A 166 -2.39 3.86 9.94
C TYR A 166 -2.47 5.18 10.71
N ARG A 167 -2.60 5.12 12.06
CA ARG A 167 -2.67 6.34 12.90
C ARG A 167 -1.41 7.19 12.81
N GLN A 168 -0.25 6.55 12.83
CA GLN A 168 1.05 7.20 12.70
C GLN A 168 1.17 7.92 11.35
N ILE A 169 0.85 7.22 10.25
CA ILE A 169 0.87 7.80 8.90
C ILE A 169 -0.15 8.92 8.77
N ARG A 170 -1.37 8.70 9.23
CA ARG A 170 -2.41 9.73 9.21
C ARG A 170 -1.98 11.00 9.94
N GLN A 171 -1.37 10.86 11.11
CA GLN A 171 -0.87 12.00 11.87
C GLN A 171 0.24 12.73 11.11
N ALA A 172 1.19 12.00 10.53
CA ALA A 172 2.26 12.57 9.73
C ALA A 172 1.72 13.31 8.49
N MET A 173 0.74 12.73 7.78
CA MET A 173 0.11 13.36 6.63
C MET A 173 -0.71 14.60 6.98
N LEU A 174 -1.43 14.60 8.10
CA LEU A 174 -2.22 15.75 8.55
C LEU A 174 -1.35 16.92 9.00
N ASN A 175 -0.12 16.66 9.39
CA ASN A 175 0.86 17.70 9.71
C ASN A 175 1.50 18.32 8.44
N ASN A 176 1.18 17.79 7.26
CA ASN A 176 1.66 18.28 5.99
C ASN A 176 0.55 19.10 5.27
N PRO A 177 0.58 20.44 5.32
CA PRO A 177 -0.48 21.26 4.73
C PRO A 177 -0.58 21.15 3.21
N ASN A 178 0.46 20.66 2.54
CA ASN A 178 0.52 20.62 1.09
C ASN A 178 -0.12 19.38 0.46
N LEU A 179 -0.40 18.32 1.23
CA LEU A 179 -1.23 17.20 0.76
C LEU A 179 -2.65 17.63 0.36
N SER A 180 -3.09 18.81 0.83
CA SER A 180 -4.36 19.40 0.43
C SER A 180 -4.39 19.90 -1.02
N GLN A 181 -3.23 20.18 -1.63
CA GLN A 181 -3.14 20.83 -2.93
C GLN A 181 -3.24 19.83 -4.10
N GLY A 182 -3.10 18.53 -3.87
CA GLY A 182 -3.31 17.53 -4.91
C GLY A 182 -4.76 17.45 -5.34
N SER A 183 -5.00 17.33 -6.65
CA SER A 183 -6.32 17.10 -7.20
C SER A 183 -6.92 15.79 -6.68
N MET A 184 -8.24 15.66 -6.74
CA MET A 184 -8.92 14.42 -6.37
C MET A 184 -8.50 13.25 -7.27
N GLU A 185 -8.25 13.54 -8.56
CA GLU A 185 -7.80 12.55 -9.53
C GLU A 185 -6.40 12.01 -9.18
N GLU A 186 -5.44 12.89 -8.88
CA GLU A 186 -4.10 12.48 -8.43
C GLU A 186 -4.14 11.65 -7.16
N LYS A 187 -4.95 12.06 -6.18
CA LYS A 187 -5.13 11.29 -4.94
C LYS A 187 -5.76 9.92 -5.18
N ASN A 188 -6.74 9.85 -6.09
CA ASN A 188 -7.38 8.58 -6.44
C ASN A 188 -6.42 7.66 -7.18
N ALA A 189 -5.65 8.17 -8.14
CA ALA A 189 -4.62 7.41 -8.84
C ALA A 189 -3.56 6.87 -7.88
N MET A 190 -3.06 7.70 -6.98
CA MET A 190 -2.10 7.30 -5.94
C MET A 190 -2.66 6.23 -5.00
N TYR A 191 -3.92 6.38 -4.59
CA TYR A 191 -4.63 5.40 -3.80
C TYR A 191 -4.68 4.04 -4.49
N GLN A 192 -5.09 4.02 -5.76
CA GLN A 192 -5.17 2.80 -6.55
C GLN A 192 -3.81 2.10 -6.65
N MET A 193 -2.75 2.84 -6.90
CA MET A 193 -1.41 2.28 -7.00
C MET A 193 -0.93 1.69 -5.69
N TRP A 194 -1.04 2.42 -4.59
CA TRP A 194 -0.53 1.97 -3.30
C TRP A 194 -1.34 0.82 -2.73
N VAL A 195 -2.66 0.87 -2.82
CA VAL A 195 -3.51 -0.25 -2.41
C VAL A 195 -3.33 -1.44 -3.32
N GLY A 196 -3.28 -1.21 -4.64
CA GLY A 196 -3.10 -2.28 -5.63
C GLY A 196 -1.81 -3.06 -5.39
N VAL A 197 -0.67 -2.37 -5.30
CA VAL A 197 0.63 -3.01 -5.04
C VAL A 197 0.67 -3.65 -3.66
N GLY A 198 0.23 -2.94 -2.61
CA GLY A 198 0.26 -3.47 -1.25
C GLY A 198 -0.61 -4.72 -1.08
N ALA A 199 -1.84 -4.70 -1.59
CA ALA A 199 -2.75 -5.85 -1.55
C ALA A 199 -2.24 -7.03 -2.40
N TYR A 200 -1.64 -6.75 -3.56
CA TYR A 200 -1.02 -7.77 -4.39
C TYR A 200 0.11 -8.48 -3.65
N MET A 201 1.03 -7.73 -3.02
CA MET A 201 2.15 -8.31 -2.27
C MET A 201 1.68 -9.14 -1.08
N LEU A 202 0.67 -8.67 -0.33
CA LEU A 202 0.09 -9.43 0.78
C LEU A 202 -0.54 -10.74 0.29
N GLY A 203 -1.28 -10.69 -0.81
CA GLY A 203 -1.90 -11.88 -1.40
C GLY A 203 -0.85 -12.88 -1.92
N TRP A 204 0.20 -12.38 -2.56
CA TRP A 204 1.28 -13.23 -3.08
C TRP A 204 2.09 -13.88 -1.96
N GLN A 205 2.41 -13.14 -0.90
CA GLN A 205 3.06 -13.70 0.29
C GLN A 205 2.21 -14.83 0.90
N ALA A 206 0.89 -14.62 1.01
CA ALA A 206 -0.01 -15.64 1.53
C ALA A 206 -0.08 -16.89 0.62
N GLU A 207 0.05 -16.73 -0.69
CA GLU A 207 0.09 -17.84 -1.65
C GLU A 207 1.41 -18.61 -1.57
N LEU A 208 2.55 -17.91 -1.50
CA LEU A 208 3.86 -18.54 -1.32
C LEU A 208 3.99 -19.28 0.01
N ALA A 209 3.27 -18.85 1.04
CA ALA A 209 3.21 -19.59 2.31
C ALA A 209 2.50 -20.94 2.18
N LYS A 210 1.56 -21.08 1.23
CA LYS A 210 0.85 -22.34 0.94
C LYS A 210 1.58 -23.19 -0.10
N HIS A 211 2.14 -22.54 -1.09
CA HIS A 211 2.82 -23.15 -2.25
C HIS A 211 4.22 -22.54 -2.38
N PRO A 212 5.20 -23.01 -1.58
CA PRO A 212 6.54 -22.45 -1.59
C PRO A 212 7.23 -22.58 -2.95
N ASP A 213 7.70 -21.44 -3.48
CA ASP A 213 8.54 -21.35 -4.67
C ASP A 213 9.74 -20.44 -4.32
N PRO A 214 10.95 -21.01 -4.14
CA PRO A 214 12.13 -20.24 -3.71
C PRO A 214 12.51 -19.12 -4.68
N GLN A 215 12.31 -19.32 -6.00
CA GLN A 215 12.65 -18.32 -7.00
C GLN A 215 11.69 -17.12 -6.92
N GLN A 216 10.40 -17.38 -6.87
CA GLN A 216 9.38 -16.34 -6.73
C GLN A 216 9.49 -15.65 -5.38
N GLN A 217 9.78 -16.39 -4.31
CA GLN A 217 10.02 -15.83 -2.99
C GLN A 217 11.18 -14.83 -3.01
N ALA A 218 12.33 -15.18 -3.60
CA ALA A 218 13.47 -14.29 -3.70
C ALA A 218 13.15 -13.01 -4.51
N GLN A 219 12.37 -13.14 -5.60
CA GLN A 219 11.91 -11.99 -6.37
C GLN A 219 11.00 -11.06 -5.54
N MET A 220 10.06 -11.63 -4.78
CA MET A 220 9.15 -10.86 -3.93
C MET A 220 9.88 -10.18 -2.77
N GLN A 221 10.84 -10.85 -2.16
CA GLN A 221 11.68 -10.26 -1.11
C GLN A 221 12.47 -9.07 -1.64
N LYS A 222 13.11 -9.24 -2.81
CA LYS A 222 13.79 -8.12 -3.48
C LYS A 222 12.84 -6.96 -3.78
N ALA A 223 11.68 -7.25 -4.33
CA ALA A 223 10.66 -6.27 -4.66
C ALA A 223 10.19 -5.48 -3.42
N GLY A 224 9.88 -6.17 -2.33
CA GLY A 224 9.51 -5.54 -1.07
C GLY A 224 10.60 -4.64 -0.51
N ALA A 225 11.87 -5.12 -0.52
CA ALA A 225 13.01 -4.32 -0.11
C ALA A 225 13.20 -3.06 -0.96
N ASP A 226 13.08 -3.17 -2.28
CA ASP A 226 13.26 -2.05 -3.21
C ASP A 226 12.18 -0.98 -3.02
N ILE A 227 10.93 -1.39 -2.76
CA ILE A 227 9.85 -0.45 -2.43
C ILE A 227 10.14 0.25 -1.09
N LEU A 228 10.49 -0.47 -0.03
CA LEU A 228 10.80 0.14 1.26
C LEU A 228 11.95 1.15 1.13
N ARG A 229 13.05 0.78 0.44
CA ARG A 229 14.17 1.70 0.19
C ARG A 229 13.75 2.92 -0.63
N SER A 230 12.85 2.75 -1.62
CA SER A 230 12.32 3.87 -2.39
C SER A 230 11.54 4.86 -1.52
N LEU A 231 10.91 4.35 -0.45
CA LEU A 231 10.22 5.14 0.57
C LEU A 231 11.19 5.70 1.64
N SER A 232 12.51 5.56 1.44
CA SER A 232 13.56 5.95 2.40
C SER A 232 13.47 5.17 3.72
N ILE A 233 12.97 3.95 3.67
CA ILE A 233 12.89 3.02 4.80
C ILE A 233 13.91 1.92 4.57
N ASP A 234 14.81 1.76 5.53
CA ASP A 234 15.75 0.64 5.53
C ASP A 234 15.01 -0.64 5.97
N PRO A 235 14.87 -1.64 5.07
CA PRO A 235 14.11 -2.84 5.37
C PRO A 235 14.72 -3.67 6.50
N ASP A 236 16.04 -3.56 6.73
CA ASP A 236 16.76 -4.32 7.76
C ASP A 236 16.64 -3.69 9.16
N ARG A 237 16.22 -2.42 9.22
CA ARG A 237 16.12 -1.62 10.45
C ARG A 237 14.69 -1.27 10.83
N VAL A 238 13.72 -1.53 9.94
CA VAL A 238 12.32 -1.23 10.22
C VAL A 238 11.63 -2.40 10.92
N SER A 239 10.82 -2.07 11.92
CA SER A 239 9.91 -3.01 12.56
C SER A 239 8.51 -2.41 12.70
N PHE A 240 7.50 -3.29 12.75
CA PHE A 240 6.11 -2.89 12.91
C PHE A 240 5.51 -3.57 14.14
N THR A 241 5.05 -2.76 15.08
CA THR A 241 4.56 -3.19 16.39
C THR A 241 3.21 -2.56 16.72
N THR A 242 2.71 -2.84 17.91
CA THR A 242 1.52 -2.17 18.48
C THR A 242 1.71 -0.66 18.68
N SER A 243 2.93 -0.16 18.56
CA SER A 243 3.27 1.27 18.59
C SER A 243 3.38 1.90 17.20
N GLY A 244 3.19 1.11 16.14
CA GLY A 244 3.37 1.53 14.75
C GLY A 244 4.73 1.13 14.18
N MET A 245 5.20 1.89 13.18
CA MET A 245 6.50 1.70 12.55
C MET A 245 7.61 2.29 13.45
N GLN A 246 8.65 1.52 13.65
CA GLN A 246 9.86 1.89 14.39
C GLN A 246 11.10 1.69 13.50
N MET A 247 12.13 2.48 13.73
CA MET A 247 13.43 2.38 13.07
C MET A 247 14.49 2.26 14.17
N ASP A 248 15.27 1.17 14.12
CA ASP A 248 16.38 0.91 15.04
C ASP A 248 17.66 1.58 14.54
#